data_7e9ffbd2ea109774efd9100cefd33738
#
_entry.id   7e9ffbd2ea109774efd9100cefd33738
#
_cell.length_a   1.000
_cell.length_b   1.000
_cell.length_c   1.000
_cell.angle_alpha   90.00
_cell.angle_beta   90.00
_cell.angle_gamma   90.00
#
_symmetry.space_group_name_H-M   'P 1'
#
loop_
_entity.id
_entity.type
_entity.pdbx_description
1 polymer ?
#
loop_
_entity_poly.entity_id
_entity_poly.type
_entity_poly.pdbx_seq_one_letter_code
_entity_poly.pdbx_strand_id
1 'polypeptide(L)'
;MVRTTVIAALVSMLVALLVGIAAPASAHEERESHFPPGDGSVPAHRDIGEAADVLVVCKPDSAERIQRISDPELRSFNQKLLGRCEFRHLQAAVDAVSEQGTNIYLLPGHYREQPSWDPECGKDYDGGVASYRLMTTCGEVLNLVTIAGDDPDDPDISCDNALCDLQIEGTGARPEDVRFTGGFRENGDWVKHNGLKADRADGFYLANVTFELFRENAVYVHETDGYTVDDVVARKNDLYGLLTFASDHGFISDCETYLNGDSGVYPGSASDVNSQNTNTGPLQRWAVEITGCDTHHNALGFSGTAGNSVYFHDNVVHHNGAGYVTDSVVSDHPGMPQDHAWLEDNRIYSNNVNYYPNVQDGGPCTKEDPADRGHQDGVVCPAFPVPVGTGVMIAGGNRNFVTSNEIYDNWRYGVMLFWAPAGIRGEYDPAKQQDNPHHNAFTHNQFGYQPGGAVLPNGIDVWWDDAGTGNCWDDNLATPGKEITHNATDPRGLPDCPTGSMWPVGNVVKSAQLLPCSQYNRESNPDPAGCDWMDSPSRPGSSESAAGTVNTMSMPVGASGIGVLLAAAAGLVVWRRRVST
;
A
#
# COMPACT_ATOMS: atom_id res chain seq x y z
N MET A 1 12.95 -26.86 -33.14
CA MET A 1 13.38 -25.47 -33.42
C MET A 1 12.24 -24.54 -33.84
N VAL A 2 11.37 -24.84 -34.79
CA VAL A 2 10.30 -23.92 -35.25
C VAL A 2 9.26 -23.60 -34.17
N ARG A 3 8.92 -24.53 -33.27
CA ARG A 3 7.93 -24.31 -32.19
C ARG A 3 8.46 -23.36 -31.08
N THR A 4 9.74 -23.41 -30.77
CA THR A 4 10.36 -22.53 -29.75
C THR A 4 10.47 -21.07 -30.24
N THR A 5 10.69 -20.88 -31.55
CA THR A 5 10.79 -19.54 -32.14
C THR A 5 9.42 -18.84 -32.23
N VAL A 6 8.33 -19.58 -32.41
CA VAL A 6 6.97 -19.02 -32.45
C VAL A 6 6.49 -18.61 -31.05
N ILE A 7 6.82 -19.38 -30.02
CA ILE A 7 6.47 -19.03 -28.63
C ILE A 7 7.26 -17.80 -28.16
N ALA A 8 8.54 -17.70 -28.47
CA ALA A 8 9.35 -16.51 -28.17
C ALA A 8 8.83 -15.26 -28.91
N ALA A 9 8.39 -15.39 -30.16
CA ALA A 9 7.81 -14.29 -30.91
C ALA A 9 6.43 -13.84 -30.36
N LEU A 10 5.61 -14.78 -29.89
CA LEU A 10 4.32 -14.48 -29.25
C LEU A 10 4.49 -13.81 -27.88
N VAL A 11 5.46 -14.23 -27.09
CA VAL A 11 5.81 -13.59 -25.80
C VAL A 11 6.38 -12.18 -26.05
N SER A 12 7.24 -12.00 -27.05
CA SER A 12 7.76 -10.68 -27.43
C SER A 12 6.67 -9.75 -28.00
N MET A 13 5.65 -10.27 -28.67
CA MET A 13 4.48 -9.50 -29.13
C MET A 13 3.55 -9.13 -27.98
N LEU A 14 3.38 -10.00 -26.97
CA LEU A 14 2.61 -9.69 -25.78
C LEU A 14 3.27 -8.56 -24.96
N VAL A 15 4.59 -8.60 -24.83
CA VAL A 15 5.39 -7.56 -24.15
C VAL A 15 5.34 -6.23 -24.94
N ALA A 16 5.32 -6.26 -26.27
CA ALA A 16 5.22 -5.03 -27.08
C ALA A 16 3.84 -4.35 -27.02
N LEU A 17 2.78 -5.09 -26.66
CA LEU A 17 1.43 -4.53 -26.43
C LEU A 17 1.29 -3.85 -25.05
N LEU A 18 2.16 -4.20 -24.10
CA LEU A 18 2.17 -3.61 -22.75
C LEU A 18 2.89 -2.24 -22.67
N VAL A 19 3.59 -1.82 -23.71
CA VAL A 19 4.41 -0.58 -23.76
C VAL A 19 3.58 0.74 -23.83
N GLY A 20 2.26 0.67 -23.67
CA GLY A 20 1.38 1.84 -23.68
C GLY A 20 0.65 2.11 -22.36
N ILE A 21 1.01 1.42 -21.28
CA ILE A 21 0.44 1.67 -19.96
C ILE A 21 1.08 2.97 -19.47
N ALA A 22 0.30 4.04 -19.39
CA ALA A 22 0.65 5.15 -18.53
C ALA A 22 0.58 4.59 -17.10
N ALA A 23 1.72 4.51 -16.42
CA ALA A 23 1.71 4.22 -14.99
C ALA A 23 0.74 5.21 -14.32
N PRO A 24 -0.12 4.76 -13.39
CA PRO A 24 -0.83 5.70 -12.54
C PRO A 24 0.20 6.65 -11.92
N ALA A 25 -0.15 7.92 -11.80
CA ALA A 25 0.71 8.85 -11.08
C ALA A 25 0.88 8.32 -9.65
N SER A 26 2.08 7.94 -9.30
CA SER A 26 2.39 7.39 -8.00
C SER A 26 2.46 8.56 -7.01
N ALA A 27 1.66 8.51 -5.96
CA ALA A 27 1.57 9.58 -4.96
C ALA A 27 2.80 9.71 -4.04
N HIS A 28 3.79 8.86 -4.23
CA HIS A 28 5.00 8.79 -3.41
C HIS A 28 6.29 8.97 -4.22
N GLU A 29 6.18 9.15 -5.55
CA GLU A 29 7.33 9.39 -6.44
C GLU A 29 7.56 10.90 -6.64
N GLU A 30 7.84 11.59 -5.56
CA GLU A 30 8.13 13.01 -5.61
C GLU A 30 9.54 13.29 -6.17
N ARG A 31 10.44 12.30 -6.06
CA ARG A 31 11.82 12.28 -6.54
C ARG A 31 12.33 10.85 -6.62
N GLU A 32 13.47 10.64 -7.25
CA GLU A 32 14.16 9.36 -7.19
C GLU A 32 14.47 9.00 -5.73
N SER A 33 14.11 7.79 -5.31
CA SER A 33 14.24 7.32 -3.94
C SER A 33 15.33 6.26 -3.81
N HIS A 34 16.02 6.29 -2.67
CA HIS A 34 17.14 5.41 -2.37
C HIS A 34 16.97 4.78 -0.99
N PHE A 35 17.48 3.56 -0.83
CA PHE A 35 17.50 2.92 0.48
C PHE A 35 18.47 3.62 1.42
N PRO A 36 18.13 3.80 2.70
CA PRO A 36 19.06 4.30 3.70
C PRO A 36 20.20 3.28 3.95
N PRO A 37 21.29 3.67 4.66
CA PRO A 37 22.42 2.80 4.95
C PRO A 37 22.06 1.47 5.63
N GLY A 38 21.00 1.42 6.44
CA GLY A 38 20.54 0.22 7.12
C GLY A 38 21.38 -0.15 8.35
N ASP A 39 22.01 0.82 8.98
CA ASP A 39 22.78 0.69 10.22
C ASP A 39 22.03 1.22 11.46
N GLY A 40 20.79 1.69 11.28
CA GLY A 40 19.88 2.14 12.33
C GLY A 40 19.28 1.02 13.16
N SER A 41 18.22 1.35 13.87
CA SER A 41 17.44 0.41 14.66
C SER A 41 16.03 0.94 14.90
N VAL A 42 15.08 0.04 15.14
CA VAL A 42 13.72 0.43 15.53
C VAL A 42 13.77 1.27 16.81
N PRO A 43 13.29 2.53 16.80
CA PRO A 43 13.29 3.38 17.98
C PRO A 43 12.27 2.89 19.01
N ALA A 44 12.70 2.81 20.26
CA ALA A 44 11.81 2.53 21.39
C ALA A 44 11.18 3.82 21.92
N HIS A 45 9.99 3.71 22.53
CA HIS A 45 9.37 4.82 23.25
C HIS A 45 10.32 5.37 24.31
N ARG A 46 10.42 6.70 24.40
CA ARG A 46 11.25 7.43 25.36
C ARG A 46 10.38 8.20 26.34
N ASP A 47 10.55 7.88 27.62
CA ASP A 47 9.86 8.59 28.69
C ASP A 47 10.29 10.07 28.78
N ILE A 48 9.40 10.93 29.29
CA ILE A 48 9.66 12.38 29.46
C ILE A 48 10.95 12.71 30.23
N GLY A 49 11.38 11.82 31.13
CA GLY A 49 12.62 11.99 31.90
C GLY A 49 13.88 11.60 31.18
N GLU A 50 13.76 10.95 30.03
CA GLU A 50 14.88 10.46 29.19
C GLU A 50 15.11 11.35 27.97
N ALA A 51 14.13 12.21 27.64
CA ALA A 51 14.22 13.12 26.51
C ALA A 51 15.31 14.19 26.74
N ALA A 52 16.04 14.51 25.67
CA ALA A 52 17.04 15.61 25.69
C ALA A 52 16.34 16.96 25.89
N ASP A 53 15.22 17.17 25.21
CA ASP A 53 14.34 18.31 25.41
C ASP A 53 12.86 17.88 25.29
N VAL A 54 11.96 18.71 25.85
CA VAL A 54 10.52 18.45 25.86
C VAL A 54 9.75 19.68 25.43
N LEU A 55 9.14 19.60 24.27
CA LEU A 55 8.25 20.63 23.72
C LEU A 55 6.78 20.23 23.87
N VAL A 56 5.90 21.20 24.10
CA VAL A 56 4.46 20.93 24.31
C VAL A 56 3.61 21.77 23.37
N VAL A 57 2.75 21.09 22.61
CA VAL A 57 1.79 21.71 21.72
C VAL A 57 0.38 21.58 22.28
N CYS A 58 -0.39 22.65 22.35
CA CYS A 58 -1.77 22.60 22.81
C CYS A 58 -2.69 23.49 21.97
N LYS A 59 -3.97 23.15 21.94
CA LYS A 59 -5.02 23.95 21.31
C LYS A 59 -5.81 24.77 22.34
N PRO A 60 -6.57 25.79 21.94
CA PRO A 60 -7.32 26.61 22.86
C PRO A 60 -8.29 25.83 23.76
N ASP A 61 -8.80 24.69 23.27
CA ASP A 61 -9.74 23.81 23.97
C ASP A 61 -9.06 22.64 24.72
N SER A 62 -7.74 22.52 24.68
CA SER A 62 -7.02 21.42 25.36
C SER A 62 -7.32 21.36 26.85
N ALA A 63 -7.40 22.50 27.53
CA ALA A 63 -7.73 22.55 28.97
C ALA A 63 -9.10 21.93 29.28
N GLU A 64 -10.11 22.17 28.44
CA GLU A 64 -11.44 21.62 28.60
C GLU A 64 -11.44 20.10 28.29
N ARG A 65 -10.73 19.66 27.23
CA ARG A 65 -10.61 18.24 26.85
C ARG A 65 -9.90 17.45 27.95
N ILE A 66 -8.81 17.94 28.50
CA ILE A 66 -8.07 17.32 29.60
C ILE A 66 -8.98 17.05 30.81
N GLN A 67 -9.91 17.97 31.12
CA GLN A 67 -10.85 17.78 32.21
C GLN A 67 -11.80 16.59 32.01
N ARG A 68 -12.03 16.17 30.75
CA ARG A 68 -12.91 15.05 30.40
C ARG A 68 -12.21 13.71 30.45
N ILE A 69 -10.88 13.67 30.58
CA ILE A 69 -10.11 12.44 30.72
C ILE A 69 -10.55 11.75 32.02
N SER A 70 -11.05 10.53 31.92
CA SER A 70 -11.55 9.77 33.06
C SER A 70 -10.42 9.26 33.96
N ASP A 71 -9.29 8.89 33.38
CA ASP A 71 -8.10 8.43 34.11
C ASP A 71 -7.48 9.61 34.88
N PRO A 72 -7.38 9.55 36.22
CA PRO A 72 -6.86 10.66 37.04
C PRO A 72 -5.34 10.84 36.87
N GLU A 73 -4.58 9.79 36.57
CA GLU A 73 -3.13 9.87 36.41
C GLU A 73 -2.82 10.54 35.06
N LEU A 74 -3.43 10.08 33.99
CA LEU A 74 -3.31 10.66 32.64
C LEU A 74 -3.80 12.13 32.65
N ARG A 75 -4.91 12.44 33.33
CA ARG A 75 -5.40 13.80 33.47
C ARG A 75 -4.40 14.68 34.20
N SER A 76 -3.80 14.21 35.32
CA SER A 76 -2.79 14.94 36.08
C SER A 76 -1.52 15.17 35.25
N PHE A 77 -1.09 14.18 34.48
CA PHE A 77 0.03 14.32 33.56
C PHE A 77 -0.22 15.41 32.52
N ASN A 78 -1.37 15.37 31.84
CA ASN A 78 -1.77 16.38 30.87
C ASN A 78 -1.89 17.79 31.47
N GLN A 79 -2.36 17.92 32.73
CA GLN A 79 -2.41 19.21 33.41
C GLN A 79 -1.02 19.80 33.66
N LYS A 80 -0.02 18.98 33.97
CA LYS A 80 1.38 19.41 34.11
C LYS A 80 1.94 19.88 32.77
N LEU A 81 1.71 19.13 31.71
CA LEU A 81 2.12 19.50 30.35
C LEU A 81 1.42 20.79 29.88
N LEU A 82 0.14 20.99 30.20
CA LEU A 82 -0.58 22.20 29.84
C LEU A 82 0.08 23.45 30.42
N GLY A 83 0.68 23.35 31.62
CA GLY A 83 1.47 24.41 32.23
C GLY A 83 2.78 24.74 31.51
N ARG A 84 3.20 23.86 30.59
CA ARG A 84 4.40 23.98 29.73
C ARG A 84 4.03 24.26 28.28
N CYS A 85 2.77 24.50 27.96
CA CYS A 85 2.35 24.72 26.56
C CYS A 85 3.00 25.97 25.98
N GLU A 86 3.85 25.78 24.97
CA GLU A 86 4.56 26.86 24.29
C GLU A 86 4.06 27.04 22.86
N PHE A 87 3.64 25.96 22.20
CA PHE A 87 3.27 25.96 20.79
C PHE A 87 1.76 25.76 20.59
N ARG A 88 1.26 26.30 19.46
CA ARG A 88 -0.13 26.11 19.01
C ARG A 88 -0.21 25.24 17.76
N HIS A 89 0.91 25.07 17.06
CA HIS A 89 1.05 24.31 15.83
C HIS A 89 2.21 23.33 15.96
N LEU A 90 2.02 22.10 15.45
CA LEU A 90 3.06 21.07 15.51
C LEU A 90 4.29 21.49 14.70
N GLN A 91 4.12 22.05 13.48
CA GLN A 91 5.26 22.51 12.69
C GLN A 91 6.13 23.51 13.47
N ALA A 92 5.51 24.46 14.17
CA ALA A 92 6.28 25.42 14.95
C ALA A 92 7.08 24.79 16.10
N ALA A 93 6.61 23.66 16.65
CA ALA A 93 7.39 22.89 17.62
C ALA A 93 8.53 22.12 16.94
N VAL A 94 8.27 21.51 15.77
CA VAL A 94 9.30 20.85 14.94
C VAL A 94 10.41 21.84 14.58
N ASP A 95 10.05 23.04 14.11
CA ASP A 95 11.00 24.10 13.75
C ASP A 95 11.83 24.60 14.93
N ALA A 96 11.35 24.41 16.16
CA ALA A 96 12.03 24.81 17.38
C ALA A 96 12.94 23.73 17.98
N VAL A 97 12.92 22.52 17.43
CA VAL A 97 13.79 21.43 17.88
C VAL A 97 15.25 21.83 17.67
N SER A 98 16.05 21.74 18.71
CA SER A 98 17.47 22.14 18.69
C SER A 98 18.43 21.03 19.11
N GLU A 99 17.92 19.90 19.59
CA GLU A 99 18.70 18.77 20.06
C GLU A 99 18.07 17.46 19.60
N GLN A 100 18.88 16.51 19.14
CA GLN A 100 18.46 15.13 18.89
C GLN A 100 17.91 14.50 20.17
N GLY A 101 16.94 13.59 20.04
CA GLY A 101 16.31 12.98 21.20
C GLY A 101 15.27 13.87 21.88
N THR A 102 14.73 14.85 21.19
CA THR A 102 13.62 15.69 21.67
C THR A 102 12.28 14.94 21.63
N ASN A 103 11.44 15.12 22.66
CA ASN A 103 10.05 14.68 22.68
C ASN A 103 9.10 15.87 22.47
N ILE A 104 8.15 15.74 21.54
CA ILE A 104 7.04 16.68 21.34
C ILE A 104 5.74 16.03 21.83
N TYR A 105 5.15 16.59 22.87
CA TYR A 105 3.86 16.14 23.41
C TYR A 105 2.71 16.99 22.85
N LEU A 106 1.71 16.29 22.29
CA LEU A 106 0.51 16.88 21.71
C LEU A 106 -0.66 16.73 22.69
N LEU A 107 -1.12 17.81 23.28
CA LEU A 107 -2.26 17.75 24.19
C LEU A 107 -3.58 17.50 23.42
N PRO A 108 -4.60 16.90 24.06
CA PRO A 108 -5.90 16.69 23.45
C PRO A 108 -6.43 17.94 22.77
N GLY A 109 -6.76 17.84 21.47
CA GLY A 109 -7.15 18.98 20.65
C GLY A 109 -7.48 18.62 19.22
N HIS A 110 -8.08 19.57 18.51
CA HIS A 110 -8.29 19.47 17.07
C HIS A 110 -7.24 20.33 16.36
N TYR A 111 -6.31 19.69 15.71
CA TYR A 111 -5.17 20.26 14.99
C TYR A 111 -5.56 20.52 13.56
N ARG A 112 -6.21 21.63 13.32
CA ARG A 112 -6.57 22.15 12.01
C ARG A 112 -5.61 23.29 11.69
N GLU A 113 -4.47 22.93 11.14
CA GLU A 113 -3.46 23.91 10.80
C GLU A 113 -3.93 24.76 9.61
N GLN A 114 -3.72 26.07 9.70
CA GLN A 114 -3.86 26.93 8.53
C GLN A 114 -2.63 26.69 7.66
N PRO A 115 -2.77 26.22 6.43
CA PRO A 115 -1.63 26.07 5.59
C PRO A 115 -1.06 27.44 5.28
N SER A 116 0.20 27.66 5.64
CA SER A 116 0.95 28.77 5.08
C SER A 116 1.28 28.39 3.64
N TRP A 117 0.44 28.79 2.70
CA TRP A 117 0.81 28.73 1.31
C TRP A 117 1.73 29.92 1.02
N ASP A 118 3.03 29.68 0.89
CA ASP A 118 3.97 30.68 0.40
C ASP A 118 3.95 30.66 -1.14
N PRO A 119 3.45 31.74 -1.78
CA PRO A 119 3.44 31.82 -3.24
C PRO A 119 4.84 31.77 -3.87
N GLU A 120 5.88 32.17 -3.13
CA GLU A 120 7.26 32.10 -3.62
C GLU A 120 7.75 30.64 -3.65
N CYS A 121 7.48 29.87 -2.62
CA CYS A 121 7.74 28.44 -2.60
C CYS A 121 6.94 27.67 -3.66
N GLY A 122 5.67 28.02 -3.84
CA GLY A 122 4.80 27.34 -4.82
C GLY A 122 5.15 27.63 -6.28
N LYS A 123 6.03 28.58 -6.60
CA LYS A 123 6.40 28.91 -7.98
C LYS A 123 7.14 27.80 -8.71
N ASP A 124 7.94 27.04 -7.98
CA ASP A 124 8.78 25.97 -8.54
C ASP A 124 8.07 24.62 -8.51
N TYR A 125 6.84 24.56 -7.97
CA TYR A 125 6.02 23.37 -7.93
C TYR A 125 4.83 23.48 -8.89
N ASP A 126 4.91 22.78 -10.00
CA ASP A 126 3.89 22.75 -11.06
C ASP A 126 2.95 21.54 -10.95
N GLY A 127 3.06 20.75 -9.85
CA GLY A 127 2.32 19.51 -9.66
C GLY A 127 3.04 18.27 -10.19
N GLY A 128 4.30 18.43 -10.62
CA GLY A 128 5.18 17.33 -11.00
C GLY A 128 5.98 16.76 -9.82
N VAL A 129 7.11 16.13 -10.12
CA VAL A 129 8.02 15.55 -9.13
C VAL A 129 8.69 16.68 -8.31
N ALA A 130 8.48 16.69 -7.00
CA ALA A 130 9.12 17.63 -6.09
C ALA A 130 10.52 17.17 -5.71
N SER A 131 11.51 18.05 -5.81
CA SER A 131 12.87 17.75 -5.34
C SER A 131 12.93 17.69 -3.81
N TYR A 132 13.92 16.95 -3.26
CA TYR A 132 14.17 16.93 -1.82
C TYR A 132 14.35 18.36 -1.26
N ARG A 133 15.11 19.21 -1.98
CA ARG A 133 15.27 20.61 -1.62
C ARG A 133 13.93 21.36 -1.53
N LEU A 134 13.01 21.16 -2.47
CA LEU A 134 11.68 21.77 -2.41
C LEU A 134 10.90 21.24 -1.20
N MET A 135 10.98 19.94 -0.94
CA MET A 135 10.31 19.30 0.17
C MET A 135 10.77 19.82 1.54
N THR A 136 12.06 20.09 1.71
CA THR A 136 12.66 20.56 2.96
C THR A 136 12.55 22.06 3.16
N THR A 137 12.72 22.86 2.09
CA THR A 137 12.68 24.33 2.18
C THR A 137 11.28 24.92 2.01
N CYS A 138 10.36 24.18 1.42
CA CYS A 138 8.98 24.60 1.15
C CYS A 138 7.98 23.48 1.53
N GLY A 139 8.29 22.70 2.54
CA GLY A 139 7.49 21.55 2.98
C GLY A 139 6.02 21.88 3.27
N GLU A 140 5.75 23.09 3.77
CA GLU A 140 4.39 23.56 4.04
C GLU A 140 3.50 23.70 2.78
N VAL A 141 4.07 23.64 1.60
CA VAL A 141 3.27 23.63 0.36
C VAL A 141 2.56 22.29 0.20
N LEU A 142 3.26 21.20 0.48
CA LEU A 142 2.78 19.82 0.30
C LEU A 142 2.27 19.17 1.59
N ASN A 143 2.97 19.40 2.71
CA ASN A 143 2.72 18.72 3.95
C ASN A 143 2.10 19.67 5.00
N LEU A 144 1.25 19.13 5.88
CA LEU A 144 0.80 19.87 7.04
C LEU A 144 1.94 19.99 8.07
N VAL A 145 2.70 18.90 8.22
CA VAL A 145 3.91 18.84 9.05
C VAL A 145 5.03 18.18 8.25
N THR A 146 6.20 18.82 8.21
CA THR A 146 7.42 18.30 7.58
C THR A 146 8.50 18.12 8.63
N ILE A 147 9.11 16.93 8.67
CA ILE A 147 10.29 16.59 9.46
C ILE A 147 11.37 16.20 8.47
N ALA A 148 12.38 17.04 8.29
CA ALA A 148 13.48 16.81 7.38
C ALA A 148 14.76 16.57 8.17
N GLY A 149 15.18 15.32 8.25
CA GLY A 149 16.31 14.89 9.08
C GLY A 149 17.69 15.05 8.45
N ASP A 150 17.75 15.58 7.22
CA ASP A 150 18.99 15.73 6.44
C ASP A 150 19.11 17.14 5.84
N ASP A 151 20.30 17.53 5.42
CA ASP A 151 20.54 18.75 4.64
C ASP A 151 20.24 18.47 3.15
N PRO A 152 19.39 19.28 2.50
CA PRO A 152 19.09 19.10 1.07
C PRO A 152 20.29 19.20 0.15
N ASP A 153 21.41 19.76 0.59
CA ASP A 153 22.66 19.86 -0.16
C ASP A 153 23.65 18.70 0.15
N ASP A 154 23.34 17.83 1.14
CA ASP A 154 24.15 16.64 1.45
C ASP A 154 23.83 15.50 0.46
N PRO A 155 24.82 14.88 -0.17
CA PRO A 155 24.62 13.71 -1.03
C PRO A 155 24.35 12.41 -0.27
N ASP A 156 24.67 12.33 1.01
CA ASP A 156 24.45 11.14 1.83
C ASP A 156 22.99 11.08 2.30
N ILE A 157 22.42 9.87 2.38
CA ILE A 157 21.05 9.64 2.84
C ILE A 157 21.10 9.28 4.33
N SER A 158 21.48 10.22 5.16
CA SER A 158 21.57 10.01 6.60
C SER A 158 20.99 11.20 7.35
N CYS A 159 20.47 10.92 8.53
CA CYS A 159 19.99 11.98 9.39
C CYS A 159 21.16 12.65 10.10
N ASP A 160 21.34 13.97 9.93
CA ASP A 160 22.50 14.68 10.46
C ASP A 160 22.16 15.92 11.31
N ASN A 161 20.89 16.27 11.42
CA ASN A 161 20.45 17.48 12.14
C ASN A 161 19.69 17.17 13.46
N ALA A 162 19.16 18.19 14.11
CA ALA A 162 18.46 18.08 15.40
C ALA A 162 17.13 17.30 15.32
N LEU A 163 16.59 17.07 14.13
CA LEU A 163 15.33 16.34 13.93
C LEU A 163 15.52 14.81 13.91
N CYS A 164 16.77 14.33 13.97
CA CYS A 164 17.03 12.90 14.17
C CYS A 164 16.58 12.48 15.57
N ASP A 165 16.12 11.24 15.68
CA ASP A 165 15.63 10.66 16.96
C ASP A 165 14.52 11.51 17.60
N LEU A 166 13.59 12.01 16.78
CA LEU A 166 12.45 12.82 17.20
C LEU A 166 11.26 11.95 17.58
N GLN A 167 10.74 12.11 18.80
CA GLN A 167 9.51 11.48 19.24
C GLN A 167 8.35 12.50 19.27
N ILE A 168 7.23 12.14 18.62
CA ILE A 168 5.97 12.92 18.64
C ILE A 168 4.87 12.03 19.20
N GLU A 169 4.20 12.49 20.27
CA GLU A 169 3.23 11.67 20.98
C GLU A 169 1.98 12.47 21.37
N GLY A 170 0.81 11.91 21.03
CA GLY A 170 -0.47 12.40 21.54
C GLY A 170 -0.70 11.97 22.98
N THR A 171 -1.16 12.89 23.83
CA THR A 171 -1.37 12.62 25.26
C THR A 171 -2.84 12.40 25.61
N GLY A 172 -3.68 12.11 24.62
CA GLY A 172 -5.07 11.72 24.81
C GLY A 172 -5.22 10.32 25.42
N ALA A 173 -6.44 9.96 25.83
CA ALA A 173 -6.77 8.60 26.23
C ALA A 173 -6.92 7.66 25.03
N ARG A 174 -7.02 8.22 23.84
CA ARG A 174 -7.15 7.53 22.55
C ARG A 174 -6.59 8.42 21.43
N PRO A 175 -6.19 7.84 20.29
CA PRO A 175 -5.69 8.62 19.16
C PRO A 175 -6.61 9.75 18.70
N GLU A 176 -7.93 9.57 18.77
CA GLU A 176 -8.88 10.60 18.30
C GLU A 176 -8.98 11.83 19.22
N ASP A 177 -8.42 11.77 20.40
CA ASP A 177 -8.32 12.92 21.27
C ASP A 177 -7.33 13.97 20.75
N VAL A 178 -6.34 13.52 19.91
CA VAL A 178 -5.35 14.35 19.22
C VAL A 178 -5.54 14.17 17.71
N ARG A 179 -6.33 15.04 17.09
CA ARG A 179 -6.76 14.85 15.72
C ARG A 179 -6.26 15.92 14.78
N PHE A 180 -5.52 15.51 13.76
CA PHE A 180 -5.07 16.33 12.63
C PHE A 180 -6.04 16.20 11.47
N THR A 181 -6.46 17.31 10.88
CA THR A 181 -7.38 17.33 9.74
C THR A 181 -6.83 18.25 8.66
N GLY A 182 -6.64 17.70 7.46
CA GLY A 182 -6.35 18.46 6.25
C GLY A 182 -7.59 19.23 5.80
N GLY A 183 -8.47 18.58 5.08
CA GLY A 183 -9.72 19.14 4.59
C GLY A 183 -9.57 19.95 3.32
N PHE A 184 -10.51 20.86 3.07
CA PHE A 184 -10.67 21.55 1.79
C PHE A 184 -10.63 23.06 1.96
N ARG A 185 -10.13 23.77 0.94
CA ARG A 185 -10.17 25.24 0.81
C ARG A 185 -11.56 25.71 0.43
N GLU A 186 -11.80 27.03 0.48
CA GLU A 186 -13.09 27.61 0.06
C GLU A 186 -13.42 27.38 -1.41
N ASN A 187 -12.40 27.21 -2.28
CA ASN A 187 -12.57 26.86 -3.69
C ASN A 187 -12.79 25.36 -3.93
N GLY A 188 -12.85 24.52 -2.91
CA GLY A 188 -13.04 23.08 -3.01
C GLY A 188 -11.76 22.25 -3.11
N ASP A 189 -10.60 22.85 -3.36
CA ASP A 189 -9.32 22.15 -3.43
C ASP A 189 -8.88 21.60 -2.07
N TRP A 190 -8.07 20.55 -2.11
CA TRP A 190 -7.40 20.04 -0.93
C TRP A 190 -6.50 21.09 -0.28
N VAL A 191 -6.45 21.07 1.04
CA VAL A 191 -5.55 21.96 1.79
C VAL A 191 -4.12 21.48 1.72
N LYS A 192 -3.88 20.20 2.00
CA LYS A 192 -2.55 19.56 1.99
C LYS A 192 -2.58 18.19 1.34
N HIS A 193 -1.45 17.77 0.78
CA HIS A 193 -1.27 16.44 0.25
C HIS A 193 -1.05 15.44 1.38
N ASN A 194 -0.08 15.70 2.25
CA ASN A 194 0.25 14.81 3.36
C ASN A 194 -0.08 15.46 4.71
N GLY A 195 -0.44 14.62 5.69
CA GLY A 195 -0.61 15.08 7.06
C GLY A 195 0.73 15.32 7.73
N LEU A 196 1.54 14.28 7.85
CA LEU A 196 2.90 14.37 8.36
C LEU A 196 3.83 13.65 7.38
N LYS A 197 4.92 14.31 6.97
CA LYS A 197 6.00 13.68 6.23
C LYS A 197 7.29 13.72 7.07
N ALA A 198 7.82 12.53 7.36
CA ALA A 198 9.15 12.32 7.92
C ALA A 198 10.07 11.87 6.78
N ASP A 199 11.02 12.69 6.38
CA ASP A 199 11.93 12.46 5.26
C ASP A 199 13.36 12.39 5.79
N ARG A 200 14.04 11.26 5.62
CA ARG A 200 15.38 11.00 6.15
C ARG A 200 15.48 11.33 7.66
N ALA A 201 14.43 11.01 8.40
CA ALA A 201 14.29 11.38 9.81
C ALA A 201 14.57 10.15 10.70
N ASP A 202 15.81 9.67 10.68
CA ASP A 202 16.22 8.45 11.37
C ASP A 202 15.93 8.50 12.87
N GLY A 203 15.39 7.40 13.39
CA GLY A 203 14.96 7.33 14.78
C GLY A 203 13.58 7.96 15.05
N PHE A 204 12.79 8.24 14.00
CA PHE A 204 11.46 8.85 14.12
C PHE A 204 10.46 7.98 14.90
N TYR A 205 9.77 8.56 15.87
CA TYR A 205 8.72 7.90 16.64
C TYR A 205 7.44 8.72 16.64
N LEU A 206 6.30 8.13 16.25
CA LEU A 206 4.98 8.75 16.25
C LEU A 206 3.98 7.87 16.97
N ALA A 207 3.24 8.38 17.95
CA ALA A 207 2.23 7.60 18.64
C ALA A 207 0.97 8.38 19.03
N ASN A 208 -0.14 7.63 19.19
CA ASN A 208 -1.41 8.03 19.79
C ASN A 208 -2.00 9.31 19.16
N VAL A 209 -2.16 9.30 17.84
CA VAL A 209 -2.70 10.44 17.06
C VAL A 209 -3.61 9.98 15.92
N THR A 210 -4.50 10.86 15.47
CA THR A 210 -5.36 10.65 14.31
C THR A 210 -5.04 11.65 13.21
N PHE A 211 -4.93 11.14 11.96
CA PHE A 211 -4.83 11.95 10.74
C PHE A 211 -5.98 11.65 9.78
N GLU A 212 -6.61 12.69 9.25
CA GLU A 212 -7.75 12.53 8.34
C GLU A 212 -7.85 13.63 7.28
N LEU A 213 -8.44 13.29 6.12
CA LEU A 213 -8.80 14.21 5.03
C LEU A 213 -7.57 14.89 4.39
N PHE A 214 -6.61 14.09 3.94
CA PHE A 214 -5.48 14.53 3.14
C PHE A 214 -5.64 14.04 1.68
N ARG A 215 -5.11 14.83 0.74
CA ARG A 215 -5.18 14.51 -0.69
C ARG A 215 -4.46 13.21 -1.03
N GLU A 216 -3.37 12.93 -0.33
CA GLU A 216 -2.54 11.75 -0.54
C GLU A 216 -2.47 10.94 0.75
N ASN A 217 -1.57 11.24 1.65
CA ASN A 217 -1.22 10.38 2.76
C ASN A 217 -1.50 11.02 4.12
N ALA A 218 -1.98 10.23 5.07
CA ALA A 218 -2.06 10.69 6.44
C ALA A 218 -0.66 10.86 7.06
N VAL A 219 0.14 9.78 7.00
CA VAL A 219 1.55 9.76 7.44
C VAL A 219 2.40 9.22 6.32
N TYR A 220 3.53 9.87 6.05
CA TYR A 220 4.50 9.45 5.05
C TYR A 220 5.91 9.44 5.66
N VAL A 221 6.51 8.26 5.79
CA VAL A 221 7.90 8.06 6.21
C VAL A 221 8.73 7.71 4.98
N HIS A 222 9.77 8.48 4.68
CA HIS A 222 10.52 8.37 3.43
C HIS A 222 12.03 8.31 3.68
N GLU A 223 12.72 7.35 3.08
CA GLU A 223 14.18 7.15 3.16
C GLU A 223 14.73 7.21 4.61
N THR A 224 13.98 6.67 5.55
CA THR A 224 14.26 6.76 6.98
C THR A 224 14.76 5.42 7.51
N ASP A 225 15.86 5.43 8.26
CA ASP A 225 16.43 4.27 8.92
C ASP A 225 16.10 4.28 10.42
N GLY A 226 15.18 3.44 10.81
CA GLY A 226 14.63 3.41 12.17
C GLY A 226 13.42 4.33 12.34
N TYR A 227 12.21 3.72 12.34
CA TYR A 227 10.99 4.44 12.65
C TYR A 227 9.97 3.56 13.37
N THR A 228 9.15 4.20 14.21
CA THR A 228 8.00 3.58 14.86
C THR A 228 6.74 4.42 14.62
N VAL A 229 5.64 3.76 14.25
CA VAL A 229 4.30 4.34 14.17
C VAL A 229 3.37 3.46 15.00
N ASP A 230 2.93 3.95 16.15
CA ASP A 230 2.23 3.18 17.17
C ASP A 230 0.90 3.83 17.58
N ASP A 231 -0.17 3.04 17.68
CA ASP A 231 -1.51 3.52 18.06
C ASP A 231 -1.95 4.76 17.24
N VAL A 232 -1.87 4.65 15.90
CA VAL A 232 -2.24 5.74 14.99
C VAL A 232 -3.51 5.39 14.22
N VAL A 233 -4.47 6.33 14.19
CA VAL A 233 -5.65 6.26 13.33
C VAL A 233 -5.44 7.09 12.07
N ALA A 234 -5.52 6.45 10.89
CA ALA A 234 -5.37 7.11 9.60
C ALA A 234 -6.58 6.84 8.69
N ARG A 235 -7.35 7.89 8.35
CA ARG A 235 -8.64 7.68 7.69
C ARG A 235 -9.06 8.76 6.72
N LYS A 236 -9.91 8.38 5.74
CA LYS A 236 -10.58 9.32 4.81
C LYS A 236 -9.61 10.12 3.95
N ASN A 237 -8.45 9.56 3.66
CA ASN A 237 -7.47 10.17 2.76
C ASN A 237 -7.75 9.72 1.32
N ASP A 238 -7.39 10.53 0.33
CA ASP A 238 -7.67 10.16 -1.07
C ASP A 238 -6.73 9.04 -1.57
N LEU A 239 -5.60 8.80 -0.88
CA LEU A 239 -4.70 7.70 -1.16
C LEU A 239 -4.41 6.86 0.09
N TYR A 240 -3.26 6.99 0.73
CA TYR A 240 -2.79 6.07 1.77
C TYR A 240 -3.12 6.53 3.19
N GLY A 241 -3.35 5.55 4.07
CA GLY A 241 -3.34 5.81 5.51
C GLY A 241 -1.90 6.01 6.00
N LEU A 242 -1.16 4.92 6.17
CA LEU A 242 0.25 4.94 6.60
C LEU A 242 1.12 4.51 5.43
N LEU A 243 1.88 5.43 4.87
CA LEU A 243 2.84 5.20 3.81
C LEU A 243 4.25 5.22 4.38
N THR A 244 5.03 4.16 4.11
CA THR A 244 6.48 4.17 4.28
C THR A 244 7.13 3.79 2.97
N PHE A 245 8.21 4.48 2.57
CA PHE A 245 8.81 4.27 1.27
C PHE A 245 10.33 4.37 1.32
N ALA A 246 11.01 3.43 0.69
CA ALA A 246 12.46 3.31 0.66
C ALA A 246 13.10 3.39 2.07
N SER A 247 12.45 2.81 3.08
CA SER A 247 12.83 2.93 4.49
C SER A 247 13.22 1.57 5.08
N ASP A 248 13.90 1.59 6.22
CA ASP A 248 14.41 0.41 6.91
C ASP A 248 14.16 0.48 8.43
N HIS A 249 14.34 -0.64 9.15
CA HIS A 249 14.10 -0.76 10.59
C HIS A 249 12.78 -0.14 11.04
N GLY A 250 11.69 -0.42 10.28
CA GLY A 250 10.36 0.08 10.58
C GLY A 250 9.58 -0.81 11.53
N PHE A 251 8.80 -0.19 12.42
CA PHE A 251 7.82 -0.85 13.26
C PHE A 251 6.49 -0.09 13.23
N ILE A 252 5.41 -0.77 12.81
CA ILE A 252 4.05 -0.22 12.80
C ILE A 252 3.18 -1.11 13.66
N SER A 253 2.57 -0.57 14.72
CA SER A 253 1.78 -1.34 15.66
C SER A 253 0.47 -0.68 16.05
N ASP A 254 -0.50 -1.53 16.42
CA ASP A 254 -1.79 -1.12 17.00
C ASP A 254 -2.53 -0.02 16.22
N CYS A 255 -2.36 0.01 14.89
CA CYS A 255 -2.95 1.03 14.03
C CYS A 255 -4.40 0.71 13.62
N GLU A 256 -5.23 1.74 13.40
CA GLU A 256 -6.53 1.60 12.75
C GLU A 256 -6.54 2.44 11.46
N THR A 257 -6.78 1.80 10.30
CA THR A 257 -6.80 2.51 9.03
C THR A 257 -8.07 2.23 8.24
N TYR A 258 -8.81 3.27 7.85
CA TYR A 258 -10.06 3.07 7.14
C TYR A 258 -10.52 4.23 6.25
N LEU A 259 -11.30 3.88 5.21
CA LEU A 259 -11.87 4.83 4.24
C LEU A 259 -10.79 5.59 3.45
N ASN A 260 -9.65 4.95 3.20
CA ASN A 260 -8.61 5.49 2.35
C ASN A 260 -8.79 5.02 0.90
N GLY A 261 -8.45 5.88 -0.06
CA GLY A 261 -8.70 5.66 -1.49
C GLY A 261 -7.72 4.68 -2.15
N ASP A 262 -6.64 4.36 -1.47
CA ASP A 262 -5.73 3.28 -1.80
C ASP A 262 -5.62 2.35 -0.57
N SER A 263 -4.46 2.08 -0.03
CA SER A 263 -4.30 1.16 1.07
C SER A 263 -4.31 1.82 2.46
N GLY A 264 -4.74 1.03 3.44
CA GLY A 264 -4.63 1.41 4.83
C GLY A 264 -3.18 1.56 5.26
N VAL A 265 -2.33 0.56 4.97
CA VAL A 265 -0.89 0.54 5.25
C VAL A 265 -0.13 0.18 3.98
N TYR A 266 0.93 0.95 3.66
CA TYR A 266 1.73 0.77 2.46
C TYR A 266 3.24 0.89 2.75
N PRO A 267 3.97 -0.20 3.02
CA PRO A 267 5.42 -0.23 3.02
C PRO A 267 5.95 -0.49 1.60
N GLY A 268 5.94 0.53 0.75
CA GLY A 268 6.45 0.45 -0.62
C GLY A 268 7.98 0.53 -0.64
N SER A 269 8.60 -0.20 -1.55
CA SER A 269 10.05 -0.22 -1.69
C SER A 269 10.78 -0.36 -0.35
N ALA A 270 10.23 -1.16 0.57
CA ALA A 270 10.94 -1.45 1.82
C ALA A 270 12.32 -2.03 1.51
N SER A 271 13.32 -1.73 2.33
CA SER A 271 14.73 -2.09 2.07
C SER A 271 14.89 -3.57 1.77
N ASP A 272 15.56 -3.88 0.66
CA ASP A 272 15.77 -5.26 0.20
C ASP A 272 16.92 -5.94 0.96
N VAL A 273 16.74 -6.08 2.28
CA VAL A 273 17.77 -6.58 3.21
C VAL A 273 18.00 -8.09 3.09
N ASN A 274 17.14 -8.78 2.34
CA ASN A 274 17.22 -10.23 2.16
C ASN A 274 17.49 -10.66 0.71
N SER A 275 17.81 -9.75 -0.20
CA SER A 275 18.01 -10.03 -1.63
C SER A 275 19.00 -11.16 -1.92
N GLN A 276 19.99 -11.37 -1.07
CA GLN A 276 20.98 -12.45 -1.18
C GLN A 276 20.52 -13.77 -0.53
N ASN A 277 19.40 -13.77 0.17
CA ASN A 277 18.86 -14.97 0.82
C ASN A 277 18.07 -15.78 -0.19
N THR A 278 18.40 -17.03 -0.38
CA THR A 278 17.67 -17.95 -1.28
C THR A 278 16.66 -18.83 -0.56
N ASN A 279 16.53 -18.72 0.75
CA ASN A 279 15.60 -19.51 1.55
C ASN A 279 14.22 -18.87 1.57
N THR A 280 13.18 -19.70 1.58
CA THR A 280 11.84 -19.37 2.05
C THR A 280 11.76 -19.78 3.51
N GLY A 281 11.24 -18.93 4.37
CA GLY A 281 11.09 -19.26 5.79
C GLY A 281 11.58 -18.12 6.69
N PRO A 282 11.48 -18.23 8.03
CA PRO A 282 11.73 -17.14 8.95
C PRO A 282 13.06 -16.45 8.69
N LEU A 283 13.00 -15.15 8.47
CA LEU A 283 14.16 -14.30 8.33
C LEU A 283 14.52 -13.76 9.72
N GLN A 284 15.77 -13.42 9.92
CA GLN A 284 16.24 -12.90 11.21
C GLN A 284 16.10 -11.37 11.32
N ARG A 285 15.92 -10.70 10.18
CA ARG A 285 15.81 -9.25 10.09
C ARG A 285 14.75 -8.88 9.06
N TRP A 286 13.89 -7.96 9.46
CA TRP A 286 12.86 -7.36 8.61
C TRP A 286 13.23 -5.90 8.31
N ALA A 287 12.84 -5.43 7.15
CA ALA A 287 12.89 -4.01 6.85
C ALA A 287 11.74 -3.29 7.56
N VAL A 288 10.56 -3.92 7.60
CA VAL A 288 9.38 -3.40 8.28
C VAL A 288 8.63 -4.54 8.96
N GLU A 289 8.29 -4.36 10.23
CA GLU A 289 7.38 -5.21 11.00
C GLU A 289 6.06 -4.48 11.24
N ILE A 290 4.91 -5.15 10.97
CA ILE A 290 3.57 -4.58 11.08
C ILE A 290 2.69 -5.54 11.86
N THR A 291 2.16 -5.11 13.00
CA THR A 291 1.42 -5.98 13.92
C THR A 291 0.29 -5.27 14.64
N GLY A 292 -0.77 -6.00 15.02
CA GLY A 292 -1.89 -5.46 15.82
C GLY A 292 -2.76 -4.43 15.08
N CYS A 293 -2.57 -4.23 13.79
CA CYS A 293 -3.33 -3.26 13.01
C CYS A 293 -4.71 -3.79 12.59
N ASP A 294 -5.74 -2.92 12.65
CA ASP A 294 -7.06 -3.14 12.08
C ASP A 294 -7.22 -2.29 10.81
N THR A 295 -7.23 -2.95 9.64
CA THR A 295 -7.32 -2.25 8.36
C THR A 295 -8.63 -2.61 7.66
N HIS A 296 -9.55 -1.64 7.54
CA HIS A 296 -10.89 -1.92 7.06
C HIS A 296 -11.49 -0.79 6.23
N HIS A 297 -12.43 -1.12 5.35
CA HIS A 297 -13.17 -0.17 4.51
C HIS A 297 -12.27 0.72 3.64
N ASN A 298 -11.04 0.30 3.35
CA ASN A 298 -10.16 0.94 2.37
C ASN A 298 -10.38 0.34 0.97
N ALA A 299 -9.85 0.96 -0.07
CA ALA A 299 -9.78 0.30 -1.37
C ALA A 299 -8.95 -1.00 -1.25
N LEU A 300 -7.82 -0.94 -0.53
CA LEU A 300 -7.00 -2.08 -0.12
C LEU A 300 -6.72 -2.01 1.38
N GLY A 301 -6.73 -3.15 2.08
CA GLY A 301 -6.32 -3.15 3.50
C GLY A 301 -4.83 -2.84 3.64
N PHE A 302 -4.01 -3.55 2.90
CA PHE A 302 -2.57 -3.39 2.81
C PHE A 302 -2.16 -3.43 1.34
N SER A 303 -1.16 -2.63 0.95
CA SER A 303 -0.43 -2.86 -0.29
C SER A 303 1.07 -2.59 -0.11
N GLY A 304 1.89 -3.02 -1.08
CA GLY A 304 3.33 -2.83 -1.02
C GLY A 304 3.98 -3.19 -2.35
N THR A 305 4.06 -2.22 -3.29
CA THR A 305 4.91 -2.39 -4.48
C THR A 305 6.36 -2.45 -4.04
N ALA A 306 7.09 -3.51 -4.41
CA ALA A 306 8.42 -3.79 -3.89
C ALA A 306 8.48 -3.77 -2.34
N GLY A 307 7.40 -4.20 -1.66
CA GLY A 307 7.37 -4.38 -0.21
C GLY A 307 8.26 -5.55 0.21
N ASN A 308 9.57 -5.30 0.21
CA ASN A 308 10.59 -6.32 0.46
C ASN A 308 10.81 -6.52 1.95
N SER A 309 11.06 -7.76 2.35
CA SER A 309 11.43 -8.07 3.72
C SER A 309 10.44 -7.54 4.78
N VAL A 310 9.14 -7.52 4.42
CA VAL A 310 8.06 -7.08 5.31
C VAL A 310 7.56 -8.25 6.15
N TYR A 311 7.46 -8.07 7.45
CA TYR A 311 6.81 -9.00 8.36
C TYR A 311 5.44 -8.45 8.80
N PHE A 312 4.37 -9.09 8.33
CA PHE A 312 2.99 -8.70 8.55
C PHE A 312 2.27 -9.78 9.36
N HIS A 313 2.02 -9.54 10.66
CA HIS A 313 1.49 -10.58 11.54
C HIS A 313 0.50 -10.06 12.58
N ASP A 314 -0.37 -10.94 13.06
CA ASP A 314 -1.38 -10.65 14.08
C ASP A 314 -2.30 -9.46 13.74
N ASN A 315 -2.51 -9.19 12.44
CA ASN A 315 -3.36 -8.09 11.98
C ASN A 315 -4.77 -8.58 11.62
N VAL A 316 -5.73 -7.65 11.62
CA VAL A 316 -7.09 -7.86 11.14
C VAL A 316 -7.32 -7.03 9.88
N VAL A 317 -7.64 -7.71 8.76
CA VAL A 317 -7.81 -7.10 7.44
C VAL A 317 -9.19 -7.45 6.89
N HIS A 318 -10.13 -6.50 6.90
CA HIS A 318 -11.51 -6.84 6.59
C HIS A 318 -12.32 -5.72 5.95
N HIS A 319 -13.38 -6.09 5.21
CA HIS A 319 -14.31 -5.14 4.58
C HIS A 319 -13.62 -4.11 3.67
N ASN A 320 -12.48 -4.44 3.09
CA ASN A 320 -11.84 -3.66 2.04
C ASN A 320 -12.33 -4.11 0.65
N GLY A 321 -11.88 -3.46 -0.41
CA GLY A 321 -12.04 -3.96 -1.77
C GLY A 321 -11.21 -5.21 -2.00
N ALA A 322 -9.94 -5.19 -1.58
CA ALA A 322 -9.04 -6.34 -1.44
C ALA A 322 -8.30 -6.25 -0.09
N GLY A 323 -7.86 -7.39 0.42
CA GLY A 323 -7.20 -7.44 1.73
C GLY A 323 -5.73 -7.05 1.67
N TYR A 324 -4.83 -8.03 1.55
CA TYR A 324 -3.39 -7.84 1.45
C TYR A 324 -2.95 -7.93 -0.03
N VAL A 325 -2.21 -6.94 -0.50
CA VAL A 325 -1.68 -6.89 -1.87
C VAL A 325 -0.20 -6.57 -1.84
N THR A 326 0.65 -7.39 -2.48
CA THR A 326 2.05 -7.04 -2.75
C THR A 326 2.35 -7.28 -4.22
N ASP A 327 3.21 -6.44 -4.81
CA ASP A 327 3.35 -6.47 -6.26
C ASP A 327 4.71 -6.00 -6.78
N SER A 328 4.92 -6.27 -8.08
CA SER A 328 6.04 -5.83 -8.89
C SER A 328 5.55 -5.17 -10.18
N VAL A 329 4.49 -4.33 -10.10
CA VAL A 329 3.81 -3.83 -11.31
C VAL A 329 3.94 -2.33 -11.56
N VAL A 330 4.54 -1.58 -10.65
CA VAL A 330 4.79 -0.14 -10.82
C VAL A 330 6.27 0.11 -11.11
N SER A 331 6.58 0.94 -12.13
CA SER A 331 7.97 1.30 -12.47
C SER A 331 8.56 2.25 -11.41
N ASP A 332 9.87 2.39 -11.47
CA ASP A 332 10.64 3.37 -10.67
C ASP A 332 10.65 3.13 -9.14
N HIS A 333 10.23 1.94 -8.70
CA HIS A 333 10.35 1.50 -7.31
C HIS A 333 11.69 0.78 -7.09
N PRO A 334 12.59 1.27 -6.22
CA PRO A 334 13.80 0.54 -5.87
C PRO A 334 13.46 -0.83 -5.23
N GLY A 335 14.31 -1.83 -5.44
CA GLY A 335 14.15 -3.17 -4.87
C GLY A 335 13.25 -4.14 -5.66
N MET A 336 12.86 -3.80 -6.89
CA MET A 336 12.08 -4.68 -7.75
C MET A 336 12.88 -5.87 -8.32
N PRO A 337 12.27 -7.06 -8.49
CA PRO A 337 10.90 -7.44 -8.12
C PRO A 337 10.73 -7.62 -6.61
N GLN A 338 9.49 -7.51 -6.10
CA GLN A 338 9.15 -7.72 -4.70
C GLN A 338 9.68 -9.07 -4.18
N ASP A 339 10.22 -9.10 -2.97
CA ASP A 339 10.89 -10.26 -2.42
C ASP A 339 10.75 -10.36 -0.88
N HIS A 340 10.59 -11.61 -0.36
CA HIS A 340 10.66 -11.94 1.07
C HIS A 340 9.62 -11.25 1.99
N ALA A 341 8.35 -11.15 1.63
CA ALA A 341 7.33 -10.82 2.60
C ALA A 341 6.92 -12.07 3.41
N TRP A 342 6.65 -11.87 4.69
CA TRP A 342 6.17 -12.90 5.61
C TRP A 342 4.82 -12.49 6.20
N LEU A 343 3.77 -13.28 5.92
CA LEU A 343 2.42 -13.09 6.43
C LEU A 343 2.10 -14.22 7.39
N GLU A 344 1.87 -13.91 8.66
CA GLU A 344 1.65 -14.92 9.70
C GLU A 344 0.54 -14.52 10.67
N ASP A 345 -0.30 -15.47 11.05
CA ASP A 345 -1.33 -15.32 12.08
C ASP A 345 -2.31 -14.15 11.87
N ASN A 346 -2.52 -13.72 10.61
CA ASN A 346 -3.47 -12.66 10.29
C ASN A 346 -4.89 -13.21 10.07
N ARG A 347 -5.89 -12.36 10.32
CA ARG A 347 -7.29 -12.60 9.96
C ARG A 347 -7.68 -11.74 8.77
N ILE A 348 -7.89 -12.36 7.59
CA ILE A 348 -8.12 -11.68 6.32
C ILE A 348 -9.49 -12.13 5.78
N TYR A 349 -10.53 -11.31 5.94
CA TYR A 349 -11.89 -11.74 5.65
C TYR A 349 -12.82 -10.64 5.14
N SER A 350 -13.86 -11.05 4.42
CA SER A 350 -14.95 -10.17 3.94
C SER A 350 -14.47 -8.96 3.13
N ASN A 351 -13.36 -9.05 2.40
CA ASN A 351 -12.81 -7.96 1.60
C ASN A 351 -13.57 -7.88 0.27
N ASN A 352 -14.85 -7.52 0.32
CA ASN A 352 -15.80 -7.59 -0.79
C ASN A 352 -16.43 -6.23 -1.15
N VAL A 353 -15.96 -5.14 -0.57
CA VAL A 353 -16.58 -3.82 -0.79
C VAL A 353 -16.15 -3.27 -2.13
N ASN A 354 -17.09 -3.08 -3.05
CA ASN A 354 -16.80 -2.53 -4.36
C ASN A 354 -16.92 -1.01 -4.36
N TYR A 355 -15.80 -0.32 -4.41
CA TYR A 355 -15.72 1.14 -4.50
C TYR A 355 -15.60 1.68 -5.92
N TYR A 356 -15.35 0.84 -6.94
CA TYR A 356 -15.15 1.30 -8.32
C TYR A 356 -16.34 2.05 -8.93
N PRO A 357 -17.60 1.77 -8.58
CA PRO A 357 -18.71 2.63 -9.02
C PRO A 357 -18.57 4.11 -8.64
N ASN A 358 -17.78 4.42 -7.60
CA ASN A 358 -17.56 5.80 -7.18
C ASN A 358 -16.70 6.59 -8.19
N VAL A 359 -15.82 5.95 -8.94
CA VAL A 359 -14.93 6.57 -9.95
C VAL A 359 -15.46 6.41 -11.37
N GLN A 360 -16.48 5.58 -11.60
CA GLN A 360 -17.13 5.41 -12.89
C GLN A 360 -18.08 6.58 -13.20
N ASP A 361 -18.57 6.66 -14.44
CA ASP A 361 -19.43 7.74 -14.92
C ASP A 361 -20.60 8.04 -13.99
N GLY A 362 -20.66 9.28 -13.51
CA GLY A 362 -21.70 9.75 -12.59
C GLY A 362 -21.44 9.42 -11.11
N GLY A 363 -20.36 8.73 -10.80
CA GLY A 363 -19.94 8.46 -9.42
C GLY A 363 -19.48 9.72 -8.68
N PRO A 364 -19.46 9.72 -7.35
CA PRO A 364 -19.10 10.90 -6.56
C PRO A 364 -17.65 11.37 -6.82
N CYS A 365 -16.72 10.47 -7.10
CA CYS A 365 -15.31 10.79 -7.32
C CYS A 365 -15.05 11.46 -8.68
N THR A 366 -16.02 11.49 -9.59
CA THR A 366 -15.89 12.19 -10.89
C THR A 366 -16.17 13.68 -10.79
N LYS A 367 -16.55 14.18 -9.62
CA LYS A 367 -16.77 15.63 -9.42
C LYS A 367 -15.44 16.38 -9.45
N GLU A 368 -15.47 17.56 -10.07
CA GLU A 368 -14.28 18.41 -10.23
C GLU A 368 -13.71 18.80 -8.86
N ASP A 369 -14.55 19.40 -8.00
CA ASP A 369 -14.13 19.83 -6.68
C ASP A 369 -14.00 18.64 -5.70
N PRO A 370 -12.80 18.37 -5.12
CA PRO A 370 -12.61 17.28 -4.16
C PRO A 370 -13.54 17.36 -2.94
N ALA A 371 -13.89 18.57 -2.49
CA ALA A 371 -14.83 18.78 -1.37
C ALA A 371 -16.22 18.19 -1.63
N ASP A 372 -16.63 18.11 -2.91
CA ASP A 372 -17.92 17.57 -3.33
C ASP A 372 -17.91 16.05 -3.55
N ARG A 373 -16.73 15.41 -3.53
CA ARG A 373 -16.58 13.97 -3.73
C ARG A 373 -17.07 13.14 -2.54
N GLY A 374 -17.19 13.74 -1.36
CA GLY A 374 -17.77 13.10 -0.18
C GLY A 374 -16.78 12.32 0.68
N HIS A 375 -15.46 12.56 0.57
CA HIS A 375 -14.46 11.92 1.44
C HIS A 375 -14.75 12.13 2.93
N GLN A 376 -15.24 13.29 3.32
CA GLN A 376 -15.66 13.60 4.69
C GLN A 376 -16.80 12.71 5.20
N ASP A 377 -17.64 12.21 4.27
CA ASP A 377 -18.77 11.32 4.55
C ASP A 377 -18.41 9.83 4.37
N GLY A 378 -17.12 9.54 4.06
CA GLY A 378 -16.61 8.18 3.90
C GLY A 378 -16.68 7.62 2.48
N VAL A 379 -16.77 8.47 1.45
CA VAL A 379 -16.62 8.03 0.06
C VAL A 379 -15.16 7.71 -0.20
N VAL A 380 -14.92 6.50 -0.72
CA VAL A 380 -13.61 5.98 -1.12
C VAL A 380 -13.50 6.04 -2.65
N CYS A 381 -12.40 6.62 -3.15
CA CYS A 381 -12.10 6.76 -4.57
C CYS A 381 -10.91 5.87 -4.95
N PRO A 382 -11.12 4.62 -5.42
CA PRO A 382 -10.01 3.69 -5.67
C PRO A 382 -8.95 4.26 -6.62
N ALA A 383 -7.70 4.26 -6.18
CA ALA A 383 -6.58 4.74 -6.98
C ALA A 383 -5.95 3.63 -7.83
N PHE A 384 -5.96 2.40 -7.35
CA PHE A 384 -5.29 1.26 -7.97
C PHE A 384 -6.28 0.12 -8.34
N PRO A 385 -6.03 -0.64 -9.43
CA PRO A 385 -6.89 -1.75 -9.83
C PRO A 385 -6.61 -3.01 -9.01
N VAL A 386 -7.63 -3.51 -8.30
CA VAL A 386 -7.56 -4.81 -7.62
C VAL A 386 -8.82 -5.63 -7.87
N PRO A 387 -8.73 -6.96 -7.88
CA PRO A 387 -9.89 -7.82 -8.00
C PRO A 387 -10.71 -7.77 -6.70
N VAL A 388 -11.83 -7.04 -6.73
CA VAL A 388 -12.75 -6.94 -5.59
C VAL A 388 -13.13 -8.32 -5.07
N GLY A 389 -13.04 -8.53 -3.76
CA GLY A 389 -13.34 -9.81 -3.15
C GLY A 389 -12.13 -10.74 -3.00
N THR A 390 -10.91 -10.20 -3.02
CA THR A 390 -9.68 -10.98 -2.84
C THR A 390 -9.09 -10.78 -1.44
N GLY A 391 -8.70 -11.89 -0.79
CA GLY A 391 -8.05 -11.84 0.51
C GLY A 391 -6.58 -11.45 0.42
N VAL A 392 -5.77 -12.24 -0.30
CA VAL A 392 -4.33 -12.01 -0.49
C VAL A 392 -4.02 -12.02 -1.99
N MET A 393 -3.30 -11.01 -2.48
CA MET A 393 -2.81 -10.95 -3.85
C MET A 393 -1.29 -10.76 -3.86
N ILE A 394 -0.58 -11.65 -4.57
CA ILE A 394 0.85 -11.54 -4.84
C ILE A 394 1.04 -11.43 -6.36
N ALA A 395 1.33 -10.23 -6.83
CA ALA A 395 1.49 -9.93 -8.25
C ALA A 395 2.98 -9.83 -8.62
N GLY A 396 3.62 -10.95 -8.87
CA GLY A 396 5.03 -11.02 -9.26
C GLY A 396 6.02 -10.99 -8.10
N GLY A 397 5.58 -11.32 -6.89
CA GLY A 397 6.47 -11.42 -5.73
C GLY A 397 7.22 -12.74 -5.64
N ASN A 398 8.40 -12.72 -5.05
CA ASN A 398 9.27 -13.88 -4.84
C ASN A 398 9.43 -14.21 -3.35
N ARG A 399 9.67 -15.48 -3.04
CA ARG A 399 10.06 -15.96 -1.70
C ARG A 399 9.17 -15.44 -0.56
N ASN A 400 7.89 -15.20 -0.88
CA ASN A 400 6.92 -14.82 0.12
C ASN A 400 6.49 -16.06 0.91
N PHE A 401 6.32 -15.88 2.20
CA PHE A 401 5.86 -16.93 3.10
C PHE A 401 4.52 -16.52 3.71
N VAL A 402 3.47 -17.24 3.35
CA VAL A 402 2.11 -17.01 3.83
C VAL A 402 1.71 -18.20 4.69
N THR A 403 1.69 -18.03 6.00
CA THR A 403 1.51 -19.13 6.94
C THR A 403 0.53 -18.81 8.06
N SER A 404 -0.20 -19.82 8.53
CA SER A 404 -1.07 -19.74 9.71
C SER A 404 -2.17 -18.66 9.65
N ASN A 405 -2.46 -18.10 8.47
CA ASN A 405 -3.50 -17.07 8.35
C ASN A 405 -4.90 -17.67 8.26
N GLU A 406 -5.89 -16.94 8.74
CA GLU A 406 -7.31 -17.22 8.60
C GLU A 406 -7.87 -16.41 7.44
N ILE A 407 -8.15 -17.07 6.29
CA ILE A 407 -8.56 -16.44 5.03
C ILE A 407 -9.96 -16.93 4.64
N TYR A 408 -11.00 -16.13 4.86
CA TYR A 408 -12.39 -16.56 4.66
C TYR A 408 -13.32 -15.43 4.20
N ASP A 409 -14.46 -15.78 3.65
CA ASP A 409 -15.51 -14.86 3.18
C ASP A 409 -14.99 -13.79 2.19
N ASN A 410 -13.94 -14.10 1.42
CA ASN A 410 -13.47 -13.29 0.30
C ASN A 410 -14.09 -13.86 -0.98
N TRP A 411 -15.08 -13.19 -1.54
CA TRP A 411 -16.03 -13.80 -2.51
C TRP A 411 -15.46 -14.03 -3.90
N ARG A 412 -14.26 -13.53 -4.20
CA ARG A 412 -13.56 -13.84 -5.45
C ARG A 412 -12.44 -14.85 -5.20
N TYR A 413 -11.40 -14.48 -4.47
CA TYR A 413 -10.25 -15.33 -4.20
C TYR A 413 -9.82 -15.25 -2.74
N GLY A 414 -9.51 -16.40 -2.14
CA GLY A 414 -8.79 -16.42 -0.86
C GLY A 414 -7.36 -15.89 -1.06
N VAL A 415 -6.62 -16.54 -1.96
CA VAL A 415 -5.26 -16.14 -2.38
C VAL A 415 -5.20 -16.06 -3.91
N MET A 416 -4.49 -15.06 -4.44
CA MET A 416 -4.18 -14.90 -5.86
C MET A 416 -2.68 -14.73 -6.06
N LEU A 417 -2.06 -15.58 -6.89
CA LEU A 417 -0.64 -15.54 -7.27
C LEU A 417 -0.51 -15.51 -8.77
N PHE A 418 0.25 -14.55 -9.32
CA PHE A 418 0.48 -14.47 -10.75
C PHE A 418 1.79 -13.76 -11.12
N TRP A 419 2.24 -14.04 -12.34
CA TRP A 419 3.41 -13.42 -12.95
C TRP A 419 3.15 -11.98 -13.34
N ALA A 420 4.05 -11.07 -12.91
CA ALA A 420 4.10 -9.69 -13.34
C ALA A 420 5.22 -9.51 -14.38
N PRO A 421 4.87 -9.17 -15.65
CA PRO A 421 5.88 -8.96 -16.69
C PRO A 421 6.85 -7.83 -16.35
N ALA A 422 8.16 -8.06 -16.48
CA ALA A 422 9.18 -7.04 -16.21
C ALA A 422 9.01 -5.77 -17.06
N GLY A 423 8.41 -5.87 -18.24
CA GLY A 423 8.11 -4.73 -19.10
C GLY A 423 7.17 -3.69 -18.50
N ILE A 424 6.31 -4.05 -17.53
CA ILE A 424 5.42 -3.08 -16.85
C ILE A 424 6.19 -2.17 -15.88
N ARG A 425 7.34 -2.62 -15.38
CA ARG A 425 8.25 -1.82 -14.56
C ARG A 425 9.43 -1.23 -15.36
N GLY A 426 9.30 -1.15 -16.70
CA GLY A 426 10.33 -0.56 -17.56
C GLY A 426 11.55 -1.45 -17.81
N GLU A 427 11.54 -2.72 -17.38
CA GLU A 427 12.63 -3.67 -17.54
C GLU A 427 12.52 -4.48 -18.81
N TYR A 428 13.48 -4.31 -19.72
CA TYR A 428 13.48 -4.98 -21.02
C TYR A 428 14.60 -6.00 -21.20
N ASP A 429 15.43 -6.25 -20.17
CA ASP A 429 16.43 -7.31 -20.19
C ASP A 429 15.73 -8.68 -20.34
N PRO A 430 16.08 -9.48 -21.36
CA PRO A 430 15.52 -10.81 -21.52
C PRO A 430 15.71 -11.74 -20.31
N ALA A 431 16.75 -11.54 -19.51
CA ALA A 431 17.01 -12.33 -18.31
C ALA A 431 16.01 -12.02 -17.18
N LYS A 432 15.41 -10.83 -17.17
CA LYS A 432 14.47 -10.38 -16.15
C LYS A 432 13.01 -10.63 -16.49
N GLN A 433 12.71 -11.10 -17.71
CA GLN A 433 11.32 -11.33 -18.15
C GLN A 433 10.60 -12.45 -17.38
N GLN A 434 11.33 -13.28 -16.66
CA GLN A 434 10.81 -14.39 -15.87
C GLN A 434 11.49 -14.42 -14.49
N ASP A 435 11.70 -13.28 -13.87
CA ASP A 435 12.33 -13.14 -12.56
C ASP A 435 11.34 -13.21 -11.39
N ASN A 436 10.08 -13.49 -11.69
CA ASN A 436 8.98 -13.65 -10.73
C ASN A 436 7.85 -14.53 -11.35
N PRO A 437 6.86 -15.03 -10.57
CA PRO A 437 6.83 -15.19 -9.11
C PRO A 437 7.45 -16.53 -8.72
N HIS A 438 8.50 -16.54 -7.95
CA HIS A 438 9.22 -17.77 -7.61
C HIS A 438 9.29 -18.03 -6.12
N HIS A 439 9.28 -19.31 -5.74
CA HIS A 439 9.57 -19.79 -4.39
C HIS A 439 8.64 -19.24 -3.30
N ASN A 440 7.37 -18.93 -3.64
CA ASN A 440 6.38 -18.55 -2.65
C ASN A 440 5.83 -19.81 -1.95
N ALA A 441 5.71 -19.77 -0.63
CA ALA A 441 5.22 -20.87 0.16
C ALA A 441 3.93 -20.47 0.91
N PHE A 442 2.90 -21.29 0.76
CA PHE A 442 1.61 -21.13 1.43
C PHE A 442 1.37 -22.33 2.32
N THR A 443 1.49 -22.15 3.64
CA THR A 443 1.46 -23.28 4.57
C THR A 443 0.58 -23.01 5.79
N HIS A 444 -0.07 -24.04 6.31
CA HIS A 444 -0.86 -23.99 7.55
C HIS A 444 -2.00 -22.96 7.55
N ASN A 445 -2.35 -22.35 6.42
CA ASN A 445 -3.44 -21.38 6.35
C ASN A 445 -4.80 -22.09 6.47
N GLN A 446 -5.76 -21.40 7.05
CA GLN A 446 -7.13 -21.85 7.19
C GLN A 446 -8.03 -21.12 6.19
N PHE A 447 -8.65 -21.86 5.25
CA PHE A 447 -9.49 -21.29 4.20
C PHE A 447 -10.97 -21.57 4.42
N GLY A 448 -11.82 -20.55 4.22
CA GLY A 448 -13.26 -20.69 4.07
C GLY A 448 -14.06 -20.92 5.34
N TYR A 449 -13.49 -20.77 6.51
CA TYR A 449 -14.21 -20.78 7.78
C TYR A 449 -13.49 -19.93 8.84
N GLN A 450 -14.27 -19.38 9.77
CA GLN A 450 -13.72 -18.52 10.83
C GLN A 450 -13.40 -19.33 12.10
N PRO A 451 -12.58 -18.79 13.01
CA PRO A 451 -12.44 -19.33 14.35
C PRO A 451 -13.79 -19.54 15.04
N GLY A 452 -14.00 -20.72 15.61
CA GLY A 452 -15.32 -21.08 16.16
C GLY A 452 -16.23 -21.87 15.20
N GLY A 453 -15.79 -22.05 13.94
CA GLY A 453 -16.33 -23.05 13.03
C GLY A 453 -17.45 -22.59 12.11
N ALA A 454 -17.78 -21.29 12.05
CA ALA A 454 -18.74 -20.81 11.03
C ALA A 454 -18.12 -20.96 9.64
N VAL A 455 -18.86 -21.63 8.74
CA VAL A 455 -18.42 -21.82 7.35
C VAL A 455 -18.74 -20.59 6.55
N LEU A 456 -17.68 -19.93 6.07
CA LEU A 456 -17.71 -18.70 5.30
C LEU A 456 -16.73 -18.83 4.11
N PRO A 457 -17.15 -19.53 3.04
CA PRO A 457 -16.24 -19.90 1.95
C PRO A 457 -15.77 -18.68 1.17
N ASN A 458 -14.55 -18.77 0.67
CA ASN A 458 -14.07 -17.90 -0.39
C ASN A 458 -14.73 -18.26 -1.73
N GLY A 459 -14.66 -17.40 -2.75
CA GLY A 459 -15.13 -17.72 -4.09
C GLY A 459 -14.36 -18.91 -4.67
N ILE A 460 -13.05 -18.81 -4.64
CA ILE A 460 -12.09 -19.91 -4.81
C ILE A 460 -10.95 -19.67 -3.81
N ASP A 461 -10.44 -20.72 -3.16
CA ASP A 461 -9.42 -20.52 -2.12
C ASP A 461 -8.07 -20.10 -2.71
N VAL A 462 -7.67 -20.70 -3.85
CA VAL A 462 -6.42 -20.38 -4.52
C VAL A 462 -6.63 -20.15 -6.02
N TRP A 463 -6.37 -18.96 -6.49
CA TRP A 463 -6.21 -18.64 -7.90
C TRP A 463 -4.72 -18.48 -8.23
N TRP A 464 -4.22 -19.27 -9.17
CA TRP A 464 -2.83 -19.24 -9.61
C TRP A 464 -2.77 -19.33 -11.14
N ASP A 465 -1.93 -18.49 -11.76
CA ASP A 465 -1.72 -18.52 -13.21
C ASP A 465 -0.79 -19.63 -13.69
N ASP A 466 -0.40 -20.54 -12.80
CA ASP A 466 0.57 -21.63 -12.99
C ASP A 466 2.01 -21.15 -13.29
N ALA A 467 2.33 -19.85 -13.12
CA ALA A 467 3.67 -19.32 -13.34
C ALA A 467 4.58 -19.52 -12.13
N GLY A 468 5.88 -19.48 -12.41
CA GLY A 468 6.93 -19.52 -11.39
C GLY A 468 7.43 -20.92 -11.05
N THR A 469 8.63 -20.97 -10.49
CA THR A 469 9.26 -22.21 -10.01
C THR A 469 9.35 -22.17 -8.49
N GLY A 470 9.22 -23.34 -7.84
CA GLY A 470 9.35 -23.45 -6.40
C GLY A 470 8.16 -22.94 -5.59
N ASN A 471 7.07 -22.46 -6.23
CA ASN A 471 5.84 -22.13 -5.51
C ASN A 471 5.19 -23.39 -4.97
N CYS A 472 4.76 -23.41 -3.72
CA CYS A 472 4.26 -24.61 -3.07
C CYS A 472 3.16 -24.33 -2.03
N TRP A 473 2.31 -25.33 -1.82
CA TRP A 473 1.21 -25.31 -0.87
C TRP A 473 1.24 -26.58 -0.02
N ASP A 474 1.25 -26.46 1.31
CA ASP A 474 1.31 -27.61 2.21
C ASP A 474 0.55 -27.35 3.51
N ASP A 475 -0.01 -28.40 4.10
CA ASP A 475 -0.70 -28.38 5.38
C ASP A 475 -1.78 -27.29 5.55
N ASN A 476 -2.32 -26.75 4.43
CA ASN A 476 -3.42 -25.79 4.48
C ASN A 476 -4.75 -26.51 4.77
N LEU A 477 -5.59 -25.88 5.58
CA LEU A 477 -6.87 -26.41 6.00
C LEU A 477 -8.01 -25.78 5.18
N ALA A 478 -8.84 -26.61 4.57
CA ALA A 478 -10.09 -26.19 3.96
C ALA A 478 -11.25 -26.24 4.99
N THR A 479 -12.38 -25.69 4.61
CA THR A 479 -13.65 -25.92 5.32
C THR A 479 -13.82 -27.40 5.67
N PRO A 480 -14.17 -27.76 6.92
CA PRO A 480 -14.27 -29.16 7.34
C PRO A 480 -15.10 -30.03 6.38
N GLY A 481 -14.47 -31.11 5.91
CA GLY A 481 -15.06 -32.04 4.95
C GLY A 481 -15.03 -31.57 3.50
N LYS A 482 -14.26 -30.54 3.18
CA LYS A 482 -13.98 -30.03 1.83
C LYS A 482 -12.49 -30.13 1.52
N GLU A 483 -12.17 -30.02 0.27
CA GLU A 483 -10.80 -29.82 -0.22
C GLU A 483 -10.57 -28.33 -0.53
N ILE A 484 -9.32 -27.88 -0.55
CA ILE A 484 -8.94 -26.55 -1.00
C ILE A 484 -9.39 -26.39 -2.46
N THR A 485 -10.17 -25.36 -2.73
CA THR A 485 -10.63 -25.05 -4.08
C THR A 485 -9.55 -24.27 -4.82
N HIS A 486 -9.20 -24.68 -6.04
CA HIS A 486 -8.14 -24.05 -6.82
C HIS A 486 -8.38 -24.14 -8.33
N ASN A 487 -7.67 -23.29 -9.08
CA ASN A 487 -7.72 -23.30 -10.55
C ASN A 487 -6.43 -23.84 -11.20
N ALA A 488 -5.53 -24.51 -10.46
CA ALA A 488 -4.30 -25.09 -11.02
C ALA A 488 -4.60 -25.98 -12.24
N THR A 489 -3.79 -25.83 -13.30
CA THR A 489 -4.01 -26.58 -14.56
C THR A 489 -3.47 -28.01 -14.48
N ASP A 490 -2.49 -28.29 -13.61
CA ASP A 490 -1.97 -29.64 -13.39
C ASP A 490 -3.07 -30.52 -12.77
N PRO A 491 -3.36 -31.70 -13.36
CA PRO A 491 -4.34 -32.64 -12.79
C PRO A 491 -3.99 -33.14 -11.38
N ARG A 492 -2.74 -32.99 -10.93
CA ARG A 492 -2.31 -33.35 -9.57
C ARG A 492 -2.69 -32.28 -8.55
N GLY A 493 -3.13 -31.10 -8.99
CA GLY A 493 -3.50 -29.98 -8.12
C GLY A 493 -2.37 -28.99 -7.88
N LEU A 494 -2.39 -28.36 -6.71
CA LEU A 494 -1.36 -27.45 -6.24
C LEU A 494 -0.08 -28.23 -5.88
N PRO A 495 1.12 -27.72 -6.23
CA PRO A 495 2.38 -28.38 -5.89
C PRO A 495 2.65 -28.42 -4.38
N ASP A 496 3.06 -29.56 -3.85
CA ASP A 496 3.42 -29.72 -2.45
C ASP A 496 4.81 -29.13 -2.15
N CYS A 497 5.03 -28.60 -0.95
CA CYS A 497 6.37 -28.30 -0.43
C CYS A 497 7.05 -29.62 0.03
N PRO A 498 8.38 -29.79 -0.11
CA PRO A 498 9.37 -28.90 -0.67
C PRO A 498 9.58 -29.05 -2.21
N THR A 499 8.77 -29.87 -2.89
CA THR A 499 8.97 -30.12 -4.35
C THR A 499 8.73 -28.85 -5.16
N GLY A 500 7.67 -28.14 -4.87
CA GLY A 500 7.30 -26.89 -5.53
C GLY A 500 6.95 -27.02 -7.01
N SER A 501 6.52 -25.92 -7.60
CA SER A 501 6.21 -25.82 -9.03
C SER A 501 7.49 -25.87 -9.88
N MET A 502 7.35 -26.43 -11.08
CA MET A 502 8.49 -26.64 -12.01
C MET A 502 8.39 -25.83 -13.30
N TRP A 503 7.40 -24.98 -13.43
CA TRP A 503 7.11 -24.27 -14.67
C TRP A 503 7.44 -22.78 -14.54
N PRO A 504 8.49 -22.28 -15.23
CA PRO A 504 8.80 -20.85 -15.17
C PRO A 504 7.76 -20.00 -15.90
N VAL A 505 7.09 -20.56 -16.91
CA VAL A 505 6.08 -19.86 -17.72
C VAL A 505 4.71 -20.42 -17.38
N GLY A 506 3.82 -19.57 -16.93
CA GLY A 506 2.47 -19.93 -16.56
C GLY A 506 1.54 -20.23 -17.71
N ASN A 507 0.27 -20.31 -17.39
CA ASN A 507 -0.80 -20.51 -18.36
C ASN A 507 -1.13 -19.17 -19.03
N VAL A 508 -0.70 -19.02 -20.28
CA VAL A 508 -0.90 -17.78 -21.07
C VAL A 508 -2.36 -17.36 -21.21
N VAL A 509 -3.31 -18.29 -21.11
CA VAL A 509 -4.74 -17.96 -21.15
C VAL A 509 -5.17 -17.26 -19.88
N LYS A 510 -4.70 -17.73 -18.71
CA LYS A 510 -4.96 -17.10 -17.42
C LYS A 510 -4.29 -15.73 -17.33
N SER A 511 -3.01 -15.62 -17.70
CA SER A 511 -2.29 -14.35 -17.72
C SER A 511 -2.93 -13.33 -18.68
N ALA A 512 -3.45 -13.77 -19.82
CA ALA A 512 -4.14 -12.90 -20.77
C ALA A 512 -5.45 -12.31 -20.21
N GLN A 513 -6.09 -12.96 -19.25
CA GLN A 513 -7.31 -12.44 -18.58
C GLN A 513 -7.00 -11.23 -17.69
N LEU A 514 -5.76 -11.07 -17.24
CA LEU A 514 -5.34 -9.96 -16.37
C LEU A 514 -5.02 -8.68 -17.16
N LEU A 515 -4.67 -8.81 -18.47
CA LEU A 515 -4.25 -7.68 -19.30
C LEU A 515 -5.26 -6.52 -19.40
N PRO A 516 -6.58 -6.75 -19.53
CA PRO A 516 -7.53 -5.64 -19.52
C PRO A 516 -7.46 -4.80 -18.25
N CYS A 517 -7.25 -5.43 -17.10
CA CYS A 517 -7.25 -4.76 -15.82
C CYS A 517 -6.04 -3.84 -15.62
N SER A 518 -4.91 -4.12 -16.29
CA SER A 518 -3.74 -3.24 -16.30
C SER A 518 -3.97 -1.91 -17.04
N GLN A 519 -5.09 -1.76 -17.73
CA GLN A 519 -5.47 -0.51 -18.40
C GLN A 519 -6.29 0.43 -17.51
N TYR A 520 -6.51 0.06 -16.25
CA TYR A 520 -7.22 0.92 -15.32
C TYR A 520 -6.50 2.25 -15.13
N ASN A 521 -7.28 3.30 -15.15
CA ASN A 521 -6.86 4.62 -14.72
C ASN A 521 -8.08 5.34 -14.13
N ARG A 522 -7.99 5.76 -12.90
CA ARG A 522 -9.09 6.35 -12.12
C ARG A 522 -9.83 7.47 -12.86
N GLU A 523 -9.10 8.28 -13.64
CA GLU A 523 -9.65 9.47 -14.29
C GLU A 523 -10.05 9.23 -15.75
N SER A 524 -9.24 8.46 -16.50
CA SER A 524 -9.41 8.32 -17.94
C SER A 524 -9.98 6.98 -18.40
N ASN A 525 -9.87 5.94 -17.59
CA ASN A 525 -10.35 4.57 -17.90
C ASN A 525 -10.72 3.79 -16.63
N PRO A 526 -11.72 4.24 -15.85
CA PRO A 526 -12.07 3.63 -14.57
C PRO A 526 -12.80 2.28 -14.68
N ASP A 527 -13.17 1.86 -15.90
CA ASP A 527 -13.84 0.58 -16.20
C ASP A 527 -13.28 -0.01 -17.49
N PRO A 528 -12.07 -0.60 -17.45
CA PRO A 528 -11.42 -1.14 -18.64
C PRO A 528 -12.21 -2.28 -19.26
N ALA A 529 -12.54 -2.18 -20.54
CA ALA A 529 -13.33 -3.19 -21.24
C ALA A 529 -12.68 -4.58 -21.21
N GLY A 530 -13.39 -5.55 -20.64
CA GLY A 530 -12.92 -6.93 -20.48
C GLY A 530 -12.17 -7.21 -19.16
N CYS A 531 -12.05 -6.24 -18.29
CA CYS A 531 -11.62 -6.44 -16.90
C CYS A 531 -12.87 -6.74 -16.03
N ASP A 532 -12.81 -7.81 -15.26
CA ASP A 532 -13.86 -8.17 -14.30
C ASP A 532 -13.51 -7.82 -12.85
N TRP A 533 -12.33 -7.22 -12.61
CA TRP A 533 -11.87 -6.88 -11.27
C TRP A 533 -12.74 -5.83 -10.58
N MET A 534 -13.33 -4.91 -11.37
CA MET A 534 -14.20 -3.84 -10.90
C MET A 534 -15.65 -4.30 -10.66
N ASP A 535 -15.97 -5.56 -10.99
CA ASP A 535 -17.29 -6.14 -10.73
C ASP A 535 -17.39 -6.65 -9.28
N SER A 536 -18.56 -6.51 -8.69
CA SER A 536 -18.86 -7.14 -7.39
C SER A 536 -18.97 -8.65 -7.55
N PRO A 537 -18.15 -9.45 -6.86
CA PRO A 537 -18.28 -10.90 -6.91
C PRO A 537 -19.56 -11.36 -6.19
N SER A 538 -20.19 -12.43 -6.68
CA SER A 538 -21.32 -13.04 -6.01
C SER A 538 -20.88 -13.82 -4.77
N ARG A 539 -21.65 -13.71 -3.69
CA ARG A 539 -21.36 -14.48 -2.48
C ARG A 539 -21.46 -15.99 -2.76
N PRO A 540 -20.44 -16.79 -2.37
CA PRO A 540 -20.48 -18.23 -2.55
C PRO A 540 -21.72 -18.87 -1.90
N GLY A 541 -22.40 -19.76 -2.65
CA GLY A 541 -23.61 -20.44 -2.17
C GLY A 541 -24.90 -19.61 -2.25
N SER A 542 -24.88 -18.37 -2.74
CA SER A 542 -26.11 -17.63 -3.08
C SER A 542 -26.73 -18.17 -4.37
N SER A 543 -28.06 -18.05 -4.51
CA SER A 543 -28.78 -18.51 -5.71
C SER A 543 -28.37 -17.75 -7.00
N GLU A 544 -27.70 -16.62 -6.89
CA GLU A 544 -27.13 -15.84 -8.00
C GLU A 544 -25.81 -16.42 -8.52
N SER A 545 -25.08 -17.19 -7.72
CA SER A 545 -23.84 -17.87 -8.08
C SER A 545 -23.98 -18.89 -9.23
N ALA A 546 -25.20 -19.29 -9.58
CA ALA A 546 -25.43 -20.27 -10.67
C ALA A 546 -25.36 -19.66 -12.09
N ALA A 547 -25.21 -18.34 -12.24
CA ALA A 547 -25.12 -17.67 -13.53
C ALA A 547 -23.68 -17.39 -14.01
N GLY A 548 -22.69 -17.55 -13.13
CA GLY A 548 -21.25 -17.41 -13.43
C GLY A 548 -20.65 -18.72 -13.95
N THR A 549 -21.27 -19.34 -14.96
CA THR A 549 -20.61 -20.40 -15.74
C THR A 549 -19.38 -19.78 -16.38
N VAL A 550 -18.22 -20.32 -16.06
CA VAL A 550 -16.99 -20.16 -16.84
C VAL A 550 -17.37 -20.39 -18.32
N ASN A 551 -17.59 -19.31 -19.04
CA ASN A 551 -17.68 -19.36 -20.48
C ASN A 551 -16.29 -19.78 -20.98
N THR A 552 -16.06 -21.07 -21.10
CA THR A 552 -15.07 -21.59 -22.02
C THR A 552 -15.51 -21.14 -23.42
N MET A 553 -15.12 -19.91 -23.80
CA MET A 553 -15.17 -19.51 -25.19
C MET A 553 -14.27 -20.46 -25.96
N SER A 554 -14.86 -21.52 -26.51
CA SER A 554 -14.30 -22.24 -27.62
C SER A 554 -14.30 -21.27 -28.80
N MET A 555 -13.19 -20.52 -28.98
CA MET A 555 -12.98 -19.81 -30.22
C MET A 555 -12.89 -20.82 -31.37
N PRO A 556 -13.73 -20.71 -32.41
CA PRO A 556 -13.46 -21.47 -33.63
C PRO A 556 -12.14 -20.94 -34.20
N VAL A 557 -11.18 -21.82 -34.37
CA VAL A 557 -9.92 -21.55 -35.10
C VAL A 557 -10.27 -21.31 -36.55
N GLY A 558 -10.71 -20.09 -36.86
CA GLY A 558 -10.89 -19.61 -38.22
C GLY A 558 -9.69 -18.74 -38.60
N ALA A 559 -9.09 -19.02 -39.74
CA ALA A 559 -7.87 -18.43 -40.30
C ALA A 559 -7.94 -16.92 -40.61
N SER A 560 -8.93 -16.18 -40.06
CA SER A 560 -9.18 -14.77 -40.35
C SER A 560 -8.73 -13.80 -39.23
N GLY A 561 -8.28 -14.31 -38.07
CA GLY A 561 -7.94 -13.45 -36.91
C GLY A 561 -6.56 -12.79 -36.99
N ILE A 562 -5.66 -13.25 -37.86
CA ILE A 562 -4.29 -12.74 -37.93
C ILE A 562 -4.20 -11.38 -38.63
N GLY A 563 -5.18 -11.05 -39.50
CA GLY A 563 -5.18 -9.79 -40.26
C GLY A 563 -5.55 -8.54 -39.47
N VAL A 564 -6.34 -8.67 -38.38
CA VAL A 564 -6.83 -7.51 -37.61
C VAL A 564 -5.80 -7.05 -36.58
N LEU A 565 -4.98 -7.95 -36.05
CA LEU A 565 -3.91 -7.59 -35.09
C LEU A 565 -2.74 -6.83 -35.73
N LEU A 566 -2.46 -7.06 -37.03
CA LEU A 566 -1.42 -6.34 -37.76
C LEU A 566 -1.83 -4.90 -38.15
N ALA A 567 -3.13 -4.62 -38.29
CA ALA A 567 -3.61 -3.29 -38.61
C ALA A 567 -3.61 -2.32 -37.41
N ALA A 568 -3.76 -2.81 -36.19
CA ALA A 568 -3.69 -2.02 -34.97
C ALA A 568 -2.26 -1.55 -34.66
N ALA A 569 -1.24 -2.38 -34.92
CA ALA A 569 0.15 -2.04 -34.69
C ALA A 569 0.68 -0.98 -35.66
N ALA A 570 0.17 -0.91 -36.90
CA ALA A 570 0.57 0.08 -37.89
C ALA A 570 -0.02 1.49 -37.63
N GLY A 571 -1.18 1.59 -36.97
CA GLY A 571 -1.84 2.85 -36.63
C GLY A 571 -1.12 3.64 -35.52
N LEU A 572 -0.53 2.94 -34.53
CA LEU A 572 0.16 3.55 -33.40
C LEU A 572 1.52 4.18 -33.75
N VAL A 573 2.25 3.63 -34.72
CA VAL A 573 3.55 4.17 -35.16
C VAL A 573 3.38 5.52 -35.91
N VAL A 574 2.26 5.74 -36.56
CA VAL A 574 1.98 7.00 -37.30
C VAL A 574 1.54 8.12 -36.36
N TRP A 575 0.89 7.79 -35.24
CA TRP A 575 0.44 8.82 -34.27
C TRP A 575 1.61 9.40 -33.44
N ARG A 576 2.61 8.58 -33.06
CA ARG A 576 3.79 9.07 -32.30
C ARG A 576 4.67 10.06 -33.07
N ARG A 577 4.65 10.08 -34.41
CA ARG A 577 5.45 11.03 -35.21
C ARG A 577 4.81 12.44 -35.35
N ARG A 578 3.59 12.64 -34.86
CA ARG A 578 2.89 13.94 -34.95
C ARG A 578 2.87 14.75 -33.66
N VAL A 579 3.37 14.21 -32.54
CA VAL A 579 3.37 14.88 -31.23
C VAL A 579 4.78 15.36 -30.83
N SER A 580 5.81 15.13 -31.64
CA SER A 580 7.20 15.54 -31.36
C SER A 580 7.72 16.62 -32.32
N THR A 581 6.84 17.57 -32.74
CA THR A 581 7.26 18.84 -33.37
C THR A 581 6.48 20.00 -32.79
#